data_760105e6fa1e6584fe9ca09bbb1fedfa
#
_entry.id   760105e6fa1e6584fe9ca09bbb1fedfa
#
_cell.length_a   1.000
_cell.length_b   1.000
_cell.length_c   1.000
_cell.angle_alpha   90.00
_cell.angle_beta   90.00
_cell.angle_gamma   90.00
#
_symmetry.space_group_name_H-M   'P 1'
#
loop_
_entity.id
_entity.type
_entity.pdbx_description
1 polymer ?
#
loop_
_entity_poly.entity_id
_entity_poly.type
_entity_poly.pdbx_seq_one_letter_code
_entity_poly.pdbx_strand_id
1 'polypeptide(L)'
;MNLRKQERLEKNNQKPAIYLREETYPLIIGAECTKEEITVFLEDGRKVSIPTSWYPRTRSATLKQLKNFRIASDKYGIHWPDLDEDLSIRAFFKGPSNQ
;
A
#
# COMPACT_ATOMS: atom_id res chain seq x y z
N MET A 1 -10.85 -22.94 21.72
CA MET A 1 -10.91 -22.66 21.17
C MET A 1 -11.32 -22.23 20.82
N ASN A 2 -11.13 -22.37 21.13
CA ASN A 2 -11.25 -21.94 20.64
C ASN A 2 -11.40 -21.50 20.31
N LEU A 3 -10.79 -21.43 20.09
CA LEU A 3 -10.85 -20.93 19.73
C LEU A 3 -10.91 -20.64 19.23
N ARG A 4 -10.66 -20.80 19.15
CA ARG A 4 -10.67 -20.40 18.69
C ARG A 4 -10.85 -19.88 18.46
N LYS A 5 -10.65 -20.03 18.64
CA LYS A 5 -10.84 -19.44 18.50
C LYS A 5 -10.89 -18.85 18.44
N GLN A 6 -10.77 -19.06 18.78
CA GLN A 6 -10.84 -18.52 18.82
C GLN A 6 -10.83 -17.96 18.55
N GLU A 7 -10.46 -18.21 18.93
CA GLU A 7 -10.49 -17.77 18.74
C GLU A 7 -10.43 -17.23 18.34
N ARG A 8 -10.07 -17.25 18.64
CA ARG A 8 -10.07 -16.75 18.32
C ARG A 8 -10.09 -16.09 18.42
N LEU A 9 -9.87 -16.22 18.88
CA LEU A 9 -9.98 -15.50 18.94
C LEU A 9 -9.92 -15.08 19.22
N GLU A 10 -9.61 -15.24 19.58
CA GLU A 10 -9.64 -14.84 19.68
C GLU A 10 -9.48 -14.34 19.68
N LYS A 11 -9.12 -14.44 20.03
CA LYS A 11 -9.10 -13.99 19.99
C LYS A 11 -8.89 -13.40 20.04
N ASN A 12 -8.53 -13.44 20.47
CA ASN A 12 -8.48 -12.83 20.45
C ASN A 12 -8.26 -12.25 20.59
N ASN A 13 -7.71 -12.19 20.78
CA ASN A 13 -7.49 -11.59 20.79
C ASN A 13 -7.08 -11.02 20.87
N GLN A 14 -6.42 -10.82 20.86
CA GLN A 14 -6.03 -10.31 20.87
C GLN A 14 -5.51 -9.58 20.80
N LYS A 15 -4.84 -9.24 20.66
CA LYS A 15 -4.48 -8.48 20.48
C LYS A 15 -4.37 -7.64 20.47
N PRO A 16 -3.90 -7.29 20.60
CA PRO A 16 -4.01 -6.37 20.48
C PRO A 16 -4.50 -5.76 19.74
N ALA A 17 -4.45 -5.78 19.50
CA ALA A 17 -4.71 -5.41 18.67
C ALA A 17 -5.56 -4.74 18.24
N ILE A 18 -6.06 -4.62 18.39
CA ILE A 18 -6.87 -3.86 18.10
C ILE A 18 -6.57 -2.65 17.59
N TYR A 19 -5.66 -2.18 18.02
CA TYR A 19 -5.15 -0.99 17.67
C TYR A 19 -4.90 -0.85 16.22
N LEU A 20 -4.72 -1.88 15.57
CA LEU A 20 -4.38 -1.80 14.21
C LEU A 20 -5.50 -1.94 13.27
N ARG A 21 -6.69 -2.03 13.76
CA ARG A 21 -7.74 -2.32 12.91
C ARG A 21 -7.97 -1.29 11.89
N GLU A 22 -7.84 -0.05 12.21
CA GLU A 22 -8.06 0.96 11.22
C GLU A 22 -6.94 0.98 10.22
N GLU A 23 -5.87 0.24 10.48
CA GLU A 23 -4.77 0.15 9.56
C GLU A 23 -4.84 -1.08 8.68
N THR A 24 -5.94 -1.77 8.67
CA THR A 24 -6.07 -2.96 7.85
C THR A 24 -6.50 -2.58 6.46
N TYR A 25 -5.68 -2.89 5.50
CA TYR A 25 -5.94 -2.57 4.10
C TYR A 25 -5.93 -3.83 3.26
N PRO A 26 -6.65 -3.85 2.13
CA PRO A 26 -6.57 -4.99 1.24
C PRO A 26 -5.20 -5.08 0.58
N LEU A 27 -4.82 -6.25 0.15
CA LEU A 27 -3.50 -6.47 -0.45
C LEU A 27 -3.45 -5.91 -1.86
N ILE A 28 -2.27 -5.47 -2.27
CA ILE A 28 -2.02 -5.00 -3.62
C ILE A 28 -1.77 -6.21 -4.51
N ILE A 29 -2.54 -6.35 -5.59
CA ILE A 29 -2.34 -7.47 -6.49
C ILE A 29 -1.82 -7.00 -7.86
N GLY A 30 -1.67 -5.72 -8.07
CA GLY A 30 -1.11 -5.19 -9.31
C GLY A 30 -0.93 -3.69 -9.21
N ALA A 31 -0.21 -3.14 -10.16
CA ALA A 31 0.00 -1.69 -10.17
C ALA A 31 0.27 -1.23 -11.59
N GLU A 32 0.08 0.06 -11.82
CA GLU A 32 0.29 0.63 -13.10
C GLU A 32 0.69 2.07 -12.93
N CYS A 33 1.68 2.55 -13.64
CA CYS A 33 2.15 3.91 -13.53
C CYS A 33 2.12 4.63 -14.86
N THR A 34 1.65 5.86 -14.84
CA THR A 34 1.81 6.78 -15.96
C THR A 34 2.61 7.96 -15.45
N LYS A 35 2.89 8.92 -16.30
CA LYS A 35 3.59 10.14 -15.83
C LYS A 35 2.74 10.89 -14.81
N GLU A 36 1.44 10.77 -14.88
CA GLU A 36 0.55 11.53 -14.01
C GLU A 36 0.07 10.79 -12.80
N GLU A 37 -0.06 9.47 -12.87
CA GLU A 37 -0.68 8.70 -11.81
C GLU A 37 -0.02 7.40 -11.49
N ILE A 38 -0.11 7.00 -10.26
CA ILE A 38 0.28 5.67 -9.78
C ILE A 38 -1.01 5.01 -9.33
N THR A 39 -1.32 3.85 -9.91
CA THR A 39 -2.56 3.13 -9.59
C THR A 39 -2.22 1.77 -9.00
N VAL A 40 -2.88 1.40 -7.93
CA VAL A 40 -2.78 0.05 -7.38
C VAL A 40 -4.12 -0.65 -7.52
N PHE A 41 -4.05 -1.94 -7.81
CA PHE A 41 -5.23 -2.78 -7.93
C PHE A 41 -5.25 -3.67 -6.70
N LEU A 42 -6.36 -3.72 -6.01
CA LEU A 42 -6.46 -4.38 -4.71
C LEU A 42 -7.24 -5.67 -4.79
N GLU A 43 -6.96 -6.58 -3.88
CA GLU A 43 -7.57 -7.91 -3.90
C GLU A 43 -9.09 -7.88 -3.75
N ASP A 44 -9.63 -6.81 -3.17
CA ASP A 44 -11.07 -6.71 -2.98
C ASP A 44 -11.77 -6.08 -4.18
N GLY A 45 -11.04 -5.85 -5.28
CA GLY A 45 -11.62 -5.32 -6.51
C GLY A 45 -11.50 -3.83 -6.67
N ARG A 46 -11.06 -3.13 -5.64
CA ARG A 46 -10.89 -1.68 -5.75
C ARG A 46 -9.61 -1.32 -6.48
N LYS A 47 -9.60 -0.11 -7.05
CA LYS A 47 -8.42 0.41 -7.63
C LYS A 47 -8.28 1.82 -7.10
N VAL A 48 -7.07 2.18 -6.71
CA VAL A 48 -6.82 3.49 -6.11
C VAL A 48 -5.67 4.14 -6.86
N SER A 49 -5.86 5.38 -7.29
CA SER A 49 -4.84 6.12 -8.01
C SER A 49 -4.46 7.36 -7.24
N ILE A 50 -3.19 7.68 -7.26
CA ILE A 50 -2.70 8.92 -6.67
C ILE A 50 -1.86 9.66 -7.70
N PRO A 51 -1.76 10.98 -7.62
CA PRO A 51 -0.92 11.72 -8.55
C PRO A 51 0.56 11.47 -8.28
N THR A 52 1.36 11.35 -9.34
CA THR A 52 2.82 11.26 -9.17
C THR A 52 3.37 12.52 -8.52
N SER A 53 2.65 13.62 -8.66
CA SER A 53 3.12 14.90 -8.11
C SER A 53 3.07 14.98 -6.59
N TRP A 54 2.44 14.02 -5.93
CA TRP A 54 2.35 14.06 -4.48
C TRP A 54 3.70 13.83 -3.79
N TYR A 55 4.65 13.19 -4.45
CA TYR A 55 5.94 12.88 -3.84
C TYR A 55 7.06 13.37 -4.75
N PRO A 56 8.08 14.03 -4.22
CA PRO A 56 9.12 14.62 -5.05
C PRO A 56 9.83 13.62 -5.96
N ARG A 57 10.09 12.43 -5.47
CA ARG A 57 10.82 11.44 -6.27
C ARG A 57 10.01 10.92 -7.44
N THR A 58 8.72 10.69 -7.24
CA THR A 58 7.88 10.23 -8.34
C THR A 58 7.54 11.39 -9.26
N ARG A 59 7.43 12.61 -8.71
CA ARG A 59 7.12 13.77 -9.53
C ARG A 59 8.20 14.04 -10.56
N SER A 60 9.46 13.83 -10.20
CA SER A 60 10.58 14.11 -11.07
C SER A 60 11.00 12.93 -11.91
N ALA A 61 10.39 11.79 -11.76
CA ALA A 61 10.82 10.56 -12.41
C ALA A 61 10.47 10.52 -13.87
N THR A 62 11.26 9.80 -14.64
CA THR A 62 10.91 9.51 -16.02
C THR A 62 9.87 8.40 -16.05
N LEU A 63 9.17 8.26 -17.15
CA LEU A 63 8.20 7.19 -17.29
C LEU A 63 8.89 5.83 -17.14
N LYS A 64 10.09 5.68 -17.66
CA LYS A 64 10.81 4.42 -17.56
C LYS A 64 11.07 4.10 -16.09
N GLN A 65 11.46 5.08 -15.30
CA GLN A 65 11.70 4.86 -13.88
C GLN A 65 10.42 4.52 -13.15
N LEU A 66 9.32 5.19 -13.49
CA LEU A 66 8.03 4.92 -12.85
C LEU A 66 7.53 3.51 -13.17
N LYS A 67 7.83 3.01 -14.36
CA LYS A 67 7.38 1.68 -14.73
C LYS A 67 8.26 0.58 -14.15
N ASN A 68 9.42 0.93 -13.62
CA ASN A 68 10.31 -0.06 -13.01
C ASN A 68 10.02 -0.14 -11.52
N PHE A 69 8.87 -0.72 -11.17
CA PHE A 69 8.49 -0.85 -9.77
C PHE A 69 8.36 -2.31 -9.38
N ARG A 70 8.31 -2.56 -8.10
CA ARG A 70 8.03 -3.87 -7.58
C ARG A 70 7.00 -3.76 -6.52
N ILE A 71 6.09 -4.69 -6.45
CA ILE A 71 5.16 -4.80 -5.33
C ILE A 71 5.91 -5.47 -4.19
N ALA A 72 5.85 -4.92 -3.01
CA ALA A 72 6.54 -5.46 -1.85
C ALA A 72 6.07 -6.88 -1.56
N SER A 73 6.94 -7.69 -1.01
CA SER A 73 6.61 -9.11 -0.78
C SER A 73 5.43 -9.30 0.13
N ASP A 74 5.16 -8.38 1.06
CA ASP A 74 4.00 -8.49 1.93
C ASP A 74 2.74 -7.94 1.26
N LYS A 75 2.88 -7.39 0.04
CA LYS A 75 1.77 -6.86 -0.74
C LYS A 75 1.12 -5.60 -0.17
N TYR A 76 1.84 -4.90 0.69
CA TYR A 76 1.32 -3.67 1.27
C TYR A 76 2.09 -2.42 0.83
N GLY A 77 2.87 -2.52 -0.21
CA GLY A 77 3.60 -1.35 -0.70
C GLY A 77 4.16 -1.53 -2.08
N ILE A 78 4.67 -0.45 -2.65
CA ILE A 78 5.33 -0.42 -3.95
C ILE A 78 6.71 0.17 -3.75
N HIS A 79 7.72 -0.43 -4.37
CA HIS A 79 9.09 0.03 -4.29
C HIS A 79 9.59 0.36 -5.70
N TRP A 80 10.26 1.51 -5.83
CA TRP A 80 10.91 1.91 -7.08
C TRP A 80 12.43 1.93 -6.86
N PRO A 81 13.13 0.91 -7.35
CA PRO A 81 14.58 0.85 -7.09
C PRO A 81 15.36 2.03 -7.69
N ASP A 82 14.94 2.51 -8.86
CA ASP A 82 15.66 3.62 -9.48
C ASP A 82 15.47 4.94 -8.74
N LEU A 83 14.46 5.05 -7.94
CA LEU A 83 14.13 6.28 -7.24
C LEU A 83 14.41 6.20 -5.76
N ASP A 84 14.74 4.99 -5.28
CA ASP A 84 14.92 4.74 -3.86
C ASP A 84 13.66 5.22 -3.12
N GLU A 85 12.50 4.88 -3.66
CA GLU A 85 11.24 5.31 -3.10
C GLU A 85 10.35 4.14 -2.75
N ASP A 86 9.70 4.22 -1.59
CA ASP A 86 8.74 3.22 -1.16
C ASP A 86 7.45 3.92 -0.79
N LEU A 87 6.33 3.43 -1.27
CA LEU A 87 5.03 3.95 -0.86
C LEU A 87 4.20 2.80 -0.31
N SER A 88 3.75 2.94 0.92
CA SER A 88 2.91 1.91 1.52
C SER A 88 1.49 2.05 1.03
N ILE A 89 0.69 1.01 1.16
CA ILE A 89 -0.71 1.05 0.80
C ILE A 89 -1.41 2.18 1.55
N ARG A 90 -0.97 2.46 2.77
CA ARG A 90 -1.56 3.54 3.55
C ARG A 90 -1.41 4.88 2.83
N ALA A 91 -0.30 5.10 2.14
CA ALA A 91 -0.08 6.34 1.41
C ALA A 91 -1.11 6.54 0.31
N PHE A 92 -1.63 5.45 -0.25
CA PHE A 92 -2.64 5.54 -1.30
C PHE A 92 -4.01 5.93 -0.74
N PHE A 93 -4.27 5.57 0.51
CA PHE A 93 -5.55 5.90 1.12
C PHE A 93 -5.52 7.22 1.88
N LYS A 94 -4.39 7.55 2.49
CA LYS A 94 -4.34 8.73 3.35
C LYS A 94 -3.61 9.91 2.75
N GLY A 95 -2.85 9.69 1.71
CA GLY A 95 -2.09 10.77 1.08
C GLY A 95 -0.79 11.07 1.82
N PRO A 96 -0.06 12.08 1.38
CA PRO A 96 1.22 12.42 1.97
C PRO A 96 1.03 12.96 3.37
N SER A 97 1.99 12.65 4.21
CA SER A 97 1.98 13.18 5.50
C SER A 97 2.24 14.62 5.44
N ASN A 98 1.61 15.44 6.27
CA ASN A 98 1.86 16.71 6.19
C ASN A 98 2.64 17.14 7.16
N GLN A 99 3.34 17.73 7.08
CA GLN A 99 4.13 18.00 8.04
C GLN A 99 4.25 19.37 8.24
#